data_69f5603b6057f448abd634f717d0286c
#
_entry.id   69f5603b6057f448abd634f717d0286c
#
_cell.length_a   1.000
_cell.length_b   1.000
_cell.length_c   1.000
_cell.angle_alpha   90.00
_cell.angle_beta   90.00
_cell.angle_gamma   90.00
#
_symmetry.space_group_name_H-M   'P 1'
#
loop_
_entity.id
_entity.type
_entity.pdbx_description
1 polymer ?
#
loop_
_entity_poly.entity_id
_entity_poly.type
_entity_poly.pdbx_seq_one_letter_code
_entity_poly.pdbx_strand_id
1 'polypeptide(L)'
;MGPGTLVMGAVAYDAKVVTIWDGFREWFRSRGLDFDYVLYSNYERQVEALVAGHVDVAWNSPLAWLRAARMGNAPRSGGRSGPVRAVAMRDSDCDLTSVVVVRADSGIQSPADLNGRTVAVGAIDSPQATLIPLAHLRSLGVVDIDVQHHDVGVGKHGDHVGGERDAARALMAGTADAACMIDGNHLLFGVEGTLPAGSTRIVAQTPAYDHCNFTVGAGAPAALVDRFVVLLLGMSYDDPEVRPLLDLEGLKAWREGRTSGYAQLARAVEEVGFYDGAGNVTADGYHP
;
A
#
# COMPACT_ATOMS: atom_id res chain seq x y z
N MET A 1 -3.64 17.74 33.39
CA MET A 1 -3.83 18.05 31.98
C MET A 1 -4.72 16.93 31.44
N GLY A 2 -5.84 17.28 30.78
CA GLY A 2 -6.68 16.29 30.12
C GLY A 2 -5.87 15.54 29.04
N PRO A 3 -6.31 14.36 28.60
CA PRO A 3 -5.64 13.67 27.52
C PRO A 3 -5.63 14.59 26.30
N GLY A 4 -4.45 14.76 25.67
CA GLY A 4 -4.32 15.52 24.44
C GLY A 4 -5.07 14.81 23.28
N THR A 5 -5.14 15.46 22.13
CA THR A 5 -5.71 14.89 20.90
C THR A 5 -4.70 13.94 20.27
N LEU A 6 -5.12 12.73 19.88
CA LEU A 6 -4.34 11.84 19.01
C LEU A 6 -4.54 12.31 17.57
N VAL A 7 -3.45 12.68 16.90
CA VAL A 7 -3.50 13.18 15.52
C VAL A 7 -2.99 12.11 14.55
N MET A 8 -3.81 11.79 13.55
CA MET A 8 -3.48 10.83 12.50
C MET A 8 -3.16 11.52 11.17
N GLY A 9 -2.17 11.00 10.44
CA GLY A 9 -1.92 11.34 9.04
C GLY A 9 -2.56 10.34 8.09
N ALA A 10 -3.18 10.81 7.01
CA ALA A 10 -3.65 9.99 5.90
C ALA A 10 -3.40 10.70 4.55
N VAL A 11 -3.30 9.95 3.47
CA VAL A 11 -3.14 10.50 2.11
C VAL A 11 -4.50 10.69 1.46
N ALA A 12 -4.70 11.85 0.84
CA ALA A 12 -5.91 12.18 0.08
C ALA A 12 -5.84 11.59 -1.33
N TYR A 13 -6.02 10.27 -1.45
CA TYR A 13 -5.99 9.57 -2.73
C TYR A 13 -7.32 9.63 -3.49
N ASP A 14 -8.42 9.84 -2.78
CA ASP A 14 -9.78 9.94 -3.31
C ASP A 14 -10.62 10.88 -2.44
N ALA A 15 -11.69 11.45 -2.96
CA ALA A 15 -12.59 12.33 -2.22
C ALA A 15 -13.29 11.60 -1.04
N LYS A 16 -13.51 10.29 -1.15
CA LYS A 16 -14.13 9.47 -0.10
C LYS A 16 -13.32 9.42 1.20
N VAL A 17 -12.00 9.69 1.14
CA VAL A 17 -11.10 9.69 2.30
C VAL A 17 -11.59 10.62 3.40
N VAL A 18 -12.13 11.79 3.04
CA VAL A 18 -12.71 12.73 4.01
C VAL A 18 -13.89 12.08 4.74
N THR A 19 -14.82 11.46 3.99
CA THR A 19 -15.99 10.79 4.58
C THR A 19 -15.58 9.64 5.50
N ILE A 20 -14.58 8.86 5.10
CA ILE A 20 -14.04 7.77 5.90
C ILE A 20 -13.52 8.30 7.24
N TRP A 21 -12.57 9.22 7.20
CA TRP A 21 -11.90 9.67 8.43
C TRP A 21 -12.77 10.58 9.29
N ASP A 22 -13.72 11.31 8.72
CA ASP A 22 -14.75 12.01 9.52
C ASP A 22 -15.60 11.02 10.31
N GLY A 23 -16.03 9.92 9.70
CA GLY A 23 -16.78 8.89 10.39
C GLY A 23 -15.98 8.22 11.52
N PHE A 24 -14.71 7.87 11.28
CA PHE A 24 -13.83 7.33 12.32
C PHE A 24 -13.58 8.35 13.43
N ARG A 25 -13.39 9.64 13.10
CA ARG A 25 -13.20 10.70 14.09
C ARG A 25 -14.42 10.83 15.01
N GLU A 26 -15.62 10.86 14.46
CA GLU A 26 -16.86 10.91 15.24
C GLU A 26 -17.01 9.68 16.13
N TRP A 27 -16.72 8.50 15.57
CA TRP A 27 -16.80 7.24 16.31
C TRP A 27 -15.81 7.19 17.48
N PHE A 28 -14.54 7.56 17.29
CA PHE A 28 -13.54 7.61 18.35
C PHE A 28 -13.91 8.62 19.44
N ARG A 29 -14.36 9.81 19.04
CA ARG A 29 -14.77 10.86 19.97
C ARG A 29 -15.97 10.45 20.83
N SER A 30 -16.96 9.74 20.24
CA SER A 30 -18.11 9.22 20.96
C SER A 30 -17.72 8.20 22.05
N ARG A 31 -16.52 7.58 21.91
CA ARG A 31 -15.96 6.62 22.85
C ARG A 31 -14.85 7.19 23.74
N GLY A 32 -14.77 8.52 23.81
CA GLY A 32 -13.89 9.25 24.73
C GLY A 32 -12.43 9.32 24.32
N LEU A 33 -12.09 9.02 23.06
CA LEU A 33 -10.78 9.31 22.50
C LEU A 33 -10.87 10.60 21.69
N ASP A 34 -10.18 11.65 22.14
CA ASP A 34 -10.02 12.87 21.35
C ASP A 34 -9.08 12.55 20.17
N PHE A 35 -9.66 12.45 18.99
CA PHE A 35 -8.99 12.03 17.75
C PHE A 35 -9.25 13.07 16.65
N ASP A 36 -8.21 13.35 15.89
CA ASP A 36 -8.31 14.16 14.69
C ASP A 36 -7.34 13.66 13.60
N TYR A 37 -7.46 14.17 12.38
CA TYR A 37 -6.61 13.74 11.28
C TYR A 37 -6.18 14.90 10.38
N VAL A 38 -5.05 14.69 9.68
CA VAL A 38 -4.49 15.59 8.67
C VAL A 38 -4.33 14.83 7.36
N LEU A 39 -4.78 15.43 6.26
CA LEU A 39 -4.63 14.85 4.92
C LEU A 39 -3.38 15.41 4.23
N TYR A 40 -2.62 14.51 3.62
CA TYR A 40 -1.43 14.81 2.84
C TYR A 40 -1.66 14.53 1.35
N SER A 41 -0.94 15.22 0.49
CA SER A 41 -1.03 15.04 -0.97
C SER A 41 -0.37 13.74 -1.44
N ASN A 42 0.65 13.27 -0.71
CA ASN A 42 1.42 12.07 -1.01
C ASN A 42 1.98 11.43 0.27
N TYR A 43 2.45 10.20 0.15
CA TYR A 43 2.98 9.44 1.28
C TYR A 43 4.33 9.95 1.79
N GLU A 44 5.16 10.54 0.93
CA GLU A 44 6.45 11.10 1.33
C GLU A 44 6.27 12.21 2.37
N ARG A 45 5.33 13.13 2.10
CA ARG A 45 4.99 14.21 3.04
C ARG A 45 4.39 13.70 4.34
N GLN A 46 3.55 12.68 4.25
CA GLN A 46 2.97 12.04 5.43
C GLN A 46 4.03 11.38 6.31
N VAL A 47 4.95 10.62 5.73
CA VAL A 47 6.05 9.97 6.46
C VAL A 47 6.97 11.01 7.11
N GLU A 48 7.30 12.07 6.41
CA GLU A 48 8.09 13.18 6.96
C GLU A 48 7.41 13.81 8.18
N ALA A 49 6.10 14.05 8.09
CA ALA A 49 5.31 14.59 9.19
C ALA A 49 5.23 13.65 10.40
N LEU A 50 5.07 12.33 10.15
CA LEU A 50 5.08 11.31 11.20
C LEU A 50 6.42 11.29 11.95
N VAL A 51 7.51 11.26 11.22
CA VAL A 51 8.87 11.19 11.79
C VAL A 51 9.25 12.52 12.46
N ALA A 52 8.75 13.64 11.96
CA ALA A 52 8.90 14.94 12.62
C ALA A 52 8.04 15.09 13.89
N GLY A 53 7.05 14.20 14.09
CA GLY A 53 6.12 14.25 15.22
C GLY A 53 5.00 15.29 15.08
N HIS A 54 4.70 15.69 13.83
CA HIS A 54 3.55 16.54 13.52
C HIS A 54 2.23 15.79 13.60
N VAL A 55 2.29 14.46 13.37
CA VAL A 55 1.21 13.49 13.63
C VAL A 55 1.75 12.36 14.51
N ASP A 56 0.88 11.71 15.26
CA ASP A 56 1.23 10.64 16.19
C ASP A 56 1.16 9.27 15.54
N VAL A 57 0.21 9.09 14.63
CA VAL A 57 -0.08 7.87 13.90
C VAL A 57 -0.22 8.21 12.42
N ALA A 58 0.07 7.28 11.52
CA ALA A 58 -0.19 7.44 10.10
C ALA A 58 -0.82 6.17 9.52
N TRP A 59 -1.81 6.33 8.64
CA TRP A 59 -2.29 5.26 7.78
C TRP A 59 -1.35 5.15 6.59
N ASN A 60 -0.43 4.20 6.65
CA ASN A 60 0.67 4.06 5.70
C ASN A 60 0.44 2.94 4.69
N SER A 61 0.77 3.21 3.43
CA SER A 61 1.02 2.17 2.44
C SER A 61 2.23 1.31 2.85
N PRO A 62 2.43 0.12 2.26
CA PRO A 62 3.61 -0.71 2.55
C PRO A 62 4.93 0.00 2.22
N LEU A 63 4.98 0.79 1.15
CA LEU A 63 6.19 1.56 0.79
C LEU A 63 6.46 2.70 1.78
N ALA A 64 5.40 3.39 2.23
CA ALA A 64 5.48 4.42 3.27
C ALA A 64 5.90 3.84 4.62
N TRP A 65 5.41 2.64 4.97
CA TRP A 65 5.88 1.90 6.15
C TRP A 65 7.40 1.65 6.09
N LEU A 66 7.92 1.12 4.98
CA LEU A 66 9.37 0.88 4.83
C LEU A 66 10.19 2.17 4.95
N ARG A 67 9.72 3.25 4.32
CA ARG A 67 10.35 4.57 4.43
C ARG A 67 10.36 5.06 5.87
N ALA A 68 9.22 5.01 6.55
CA ALA A 68 9.10 5.43 7.95
C ALA A 68 10.02 4.61 8.88
N ALA A 69 10.12 3.30 8.66
CA ALA A 69 11.01 2.42 9.43
C ALA A 69 12.50 2.78 9.23
N ARG A 70 12.93 3.06 8.00
CA ARG A 70 14.30 3.52 7.69
C ARG A 70 14.59 4.88 8.32
N MET A 71 13.70 5.84 8.13
CA MET A 71 13.84 7.19 8.70
C MET A 71 13.83 7.20 10.21
N GLY A 72 12.98 6.38 10.86
CA GLY A 72 12.91 6.28 12.32
C GLY A 72 14.16 5.67 12.96
N ASN A 73 14.86 4.80 12.25
CA ASN A 73 16.11 4.17 12.70
C ASN A 73 17.37 4.99 12.35
N ALA A 74 17.26 5.98 11.46
CA ALA A 74 18.41 6.80 11.08
C ALA A 74 18.78 7.80 12.19
N PRO A 75 20.11 8.04 12.45
CA PRO A 75 20.55 9.10 13.34
C PRO A 75 20.07 10.47 12.85
N ARG A 76 19.40 11.24 13.69
CA ARG A 76 18.87 12.59 13.34
C ARG A 76 19.27 13.64 14.36
N SER A 77 19.62 14.82 13.86
CA SER A 77 19.75 16.04 14.65
C SER A 77 18.42 16.79 14.62
N GLY A 78 17.59 16.57 15.64
CA GLY A 78 16.26 17.20 15.78
C GLY A 78 15.10 16.28 15.34
N GLY A 79 13.94 16.49 15.98
CA GLY A 79 12.75 15.65 15.81
C GLY A 79 12.64 14.51 16.83
N ARG A 80 11.55 13.74 16.77
CA ARG A 80 11.35 12.57 17.62
C ARG A 80 12.15 11.40 17.02
N SER A 81 13.30 11.08 17.61
CA SER A 81 14.14 9.94 17.19
C SER A 81 13.64 8.66 17.85
N GLY A 82 13.56 7.59 17.08
CA GLY A 82 13.21 6.28 17.57
C GLY A 82 12.43 5.44 16.54
N PRO A 83 12.34 4.11 16.77
CA PRO A 83 11.67 3.22 15.85
C PRO A 83 10.17 3.51 15.80
N VAL A 84 9.62 3.44 14.61
CA VAL A 84 8.16 3.42 14.38
C VAL A 84 7.62 2.01 14.61
N ARG A 85 6.31 1.89 14.86
CA ARG A 85 5.66 0.59 15.12
C ARG A 85 4.40 0.44 14.27
N ALA A 86 4.24 -0.69 13.59
CA ALA A 86 2.96 -1.09 13.00
C ALA A 86 2.07 -1.63 14.11
N VAL A 87 0.88 -1.06 14.30
CA VAL A 87 0.00 -1.39 15.45
C VAL A 87 -1.32 -2.02 15.05
N ALA A 88 -1.82 -1.73 13.86
CA ALA A 88 -3.02 -2.35 13.31
C ALA A 88 -2.99 -2.35 11.79
N MET A 89 -3.75 -3.25 11.19
CA MET A 89 -3.95 -3.36 9.74
C MET A 89 -5.34 -3.94 9.44
N ARG A 90 -5.84 -3.73 8.24
CA ARG A 90 -7.11 -4.34 7.81
C ARG A 90 -6.90 -5.85 7.59
N ASP A 91 -7.93 -6.64 7.81
CA ASP A 91 -7.92 -8.06 7.40
C ASP A 91 -7.71 -8.21 5.89
N SER A 92 -8.20 -7.24 5.10
CA SER A 92 -8.01 -7.16 3.65
C SER A 92 -6.60 -6.71 3.21
N ASP A 93 -5.72 -6.30 4.12
CA ASP A 93 -4.32 -5.97 3.85
C ASP A 93 -3.36 -7.12 4.18
N CYS A 94 -3.88 -8.24 4.68
CA CYS A 94 -3.08 -9.38 5.09
C CYS A 94 -2.98 -10.41 3.97
N ASP A 95 -1.76 -10.93 3.76
CA ASP A 95 -1.51 -12.09 2.91
C ASP A 95 -1.98 -11.92 1.44
N LEU A 96 -1.83 -10.71 0.90
CA LEU A 96 -2.13 -10.40 -0.50
C LEU A 96 -1.11 -11.03 -1.45
N THR A 97 -1.52 -11.27 -2.67
CA THR A 97 -0.63 -11.70 -3.75
C THR A 97 -0.80 -10.82 -4.98
N SER A 98 0.25 -10.70 -5.78
CA SER A 98 0.16 -10.13 -7.11
C SER A 98 0.30 -11.21 -8.17
N VAL A 99 -0.38 -11.00 -9.29
CA VAL A 99 -0.35 -11.90 -10.44
C VAL A 99 0.26 -11.20 -11.65
N VAL A 100 0.97 -11.98 -12.46
CA VAL A 100 1.40 -11.59 -13.79
C VAL A 100 0.53 -12.35 -14.77
N VAL A 101 -0.25 -11.62 -15.55
CA VAL A 101 -1.23 -12.17 -16.48
C VAL A 101 -0.84 -11.90 -17.92
N VAL A 102 -1.18 -12.83 -18.79
CA VAL A 102 -0.98 -12.75 -20.26
C VAL A 102 -2.30 -13.03 -20.96
N ARG A 103 -2.44 -12.64 -22.22
CA ARG A 103 -3.60 -13.08 -23.01
C ARG A 103 -3.57 -14.60 -23.19
N ALA A 104 -4.74 -15.22 -23.11
CA ALA A 104 -4.88 -16.67 -23.23
C ALA A 104 -4.37 -17.22 -24.58
N ASP A 105 -4.44 -16.39 -25.64
CA ASP A 105 -4.02 -16.71 -27.02
C ASP A 105 -2.57 -16.30 -27.34
N SER A 106 -1.82 -15.73 -26.39
CA SER A 106 -0.49 -15.16 -26.63
C SER A 106 0.62 -16.18 -26.90
N GLY A 107 0.38 -17.49 -26.63
CA GLY A 107 1.42 -18.52 -26.68
C GLY A 107 2.39 -18.52 -25.51
N ILE A 108 2.38 -17.50 -24.61
CA ILE A 108 3.20 -17.43 -23.40
C ILE A 108 2.64 -18.42 -22.38
N GLN A 109 3.46 -19.39 -21.92
CA GLN A 109 3.03 -20.48 -21.04
C GLN A 109 3.66 -20.40 -19.63
N SER A 110 4.83 -19.75 -19.54
CA SER A 110 5.65 -19.69 -18.32
C SER A 110 6.28 -18.32 -18.16
N PRO A 111 6.78 -17.97 -16.94
CA PRO A 111 7.51 -16.72 -16.73
C PRO A 111 8.71 -16.56 -17.69
N ALA A 112 9.43 -17.63 -18.00
CA ALA A 112 10.61 -17.59 -18.87
C ALA A 112 10.30 -17.06 -20.28
N ASP A 113 9.07 -17.27 -20.77
CA ASP A 113 8.62 -16.78 -22.08
C ASP A 113 8.43 -15.25 -22.14
N LEU A 114 8.53 -14.58 -20.99
CA LEU A 114 8.46 -13.12 -20.89
C LEU A 114 9.77 -12.41 -21.25
N ASN A 115 10.92 -13.14 -21.33
CA ASN A 115 12.17 -12.52 -21.78
C ASN A 115 12.01 -12.00 -23.24
N GLY A 116 12.45 -10.76 -23.48
CA GLY A 116 12.25 -10.04 -24.75
C GLY A 116 10.84 -9.49 -24.96
N ARG A 117 10.00 -9.44 -23.91
CA ARG A 117 8.60 -9.02 -23.99
C ARG A 117 8.34 -7.71 -23.24
N THR A 118 7.23 -7.06 -23.60
CA THR A 118 6.74 -5.87 -22.90
C THR A 118 5.81 -6.27 -21.75
N VAL A 119 6.15 -5.83 -20.55
CA VAL A 119 5.36 -6.06 -19.32
C VAL A 119 4.79 -4.74 -18.82
N ALA A 120 3.48 -4.60 -18.87
CA ALA A 120 2.76 -3.46 -18.33
C ALA A 120 2.64 -3.58 -16.80
N VAL A 121 2.97 -2.51 -16.11
CA VAL A 121 2.96 -2.41 -14.63
C VAL A 121 2.15 -1.20 -14.19
N GLY A 122 1.89 -1.06 -12.91
CA GLY A 122 1.28 0.13 -12.34
C GLY A 122 2.22 1.33 -12.29
N ALA A 123 1.93 2.28 -11.40
CA ALA A 123 2.80 3.42 -11.14
C ALA A 123 4.17 2.96 -10.62
N ILE A 124 5.20 3.77 -10.90
CA ILE A 124 6.60 3.48 -10.52
C ILE A 124 6.77 3.16 -9.02
N ASP A 125 5.92 3.76 -8.17
CA ASP A 125 5.88 3.61 -6.72
C ASP A 125 4.85 2.57 -6.22
N SER A 126 4.23 1.80 -7.13
CA SER A 126 3.25 0.78 -6.73
C SER A 126 3.94 -0.48 -6.19
N PRO A 127 3.77 -0.83 -4.90
CA PRO A 127 4.28 -2.08 -4.35
C PRO A 127 3.73 -3.30 -5.07
N GLN A 128 2.39 -3.36 -5.21
CA GLN A 128 1.64 -4.53 -5.67
C GLN A 128 1.64 -4.72 -7.19
N ALA A 129 1.76 -3.65 -7.96
CA ALA A 129 1.66 -3.74 -9.42
C ALA A 129 2.99 -3.48 -10.14
N THR A 130 4.04 -3.08 -9.42
CA THR A 130 5.35 -2.75 -10.00
C THR A 130 6.50 -3.38 -9.22
N LEU A 131 6.75 -2.94 -7.98
CA LEU A 131 7.99 -3.30 -7.27
C LEU A 131 8.06 -4.80 -6.95
N ILE A 132 7.04 -5.35 -6.29
CA ILE A 132 7.00 -6.76 -5.89
C ILE A 132 6.93 -7.70 -7.10
N PRO A 133 6.00 -7.51 -8.10
CA PRO A 133 5.94 -8.38 -9.25
C PRO A 133 7.23 -8.40 -10.09
N LEU A 134 7.84 -7.23 -10.33
CA LEU A 134 9.09 -7.16 -11.09
C LEU A 134 10.25 -7.85 -10.36
N ALA A 135 10.37 -7.68 -9.04
CA ALA A 135 11.37 -8.39 -8.25
C ALA A 135 11.11 -9.91 -8.27
N HIS A 136 9.83 -10.32 -8.21
CA HIS A 136 9.47 -11.73 -8.33
C HIS A 136 9.83 -12.31 -9.71
N LEU A 137 9.52 -11.61 -10.80
CA LEU A 137 9.92 -12.05 -12.16
C LEU A 137 11.44 -12.19 -12.26
N ARG A 138 12.22 -11.24 -11.74
CA ARG A 138 13.71 -11.36 -11.70
C ARG A 138 14.16 -12.61 -10.93
N SER A 139 13.51 -12.92 -9.81
CA SER A 139 13.81 -14.11 -9.02
C SER A 139 13.51 -15.43 -9.77
N LEU A 140 12.64 -15.39 -10.77
CA LEU A 140 12.31 -16.51 -11.67
C LEU A 140 13.20 -16.53 -12.93
N GLY A 141 14.22 -15.66 -13.03
CA GLY A 141 15.14 -15.60 -14.17
C GLY A 141 14.62 -14.78 -15.36
N VAL A 142 13.57 -13.99 -15.18
CA VAL A 142 13.09 -13.03 -16.19
C VAL A 142 13.82 -11.72 -16.00
N VAL A 143 14.81 -11.45 -16.83
CA VAL A 143 15.73 -10.30 -16.69
C VAL A 143 15.76 -9.38 -17.91
N ASP A 144 15.24 -9.84 -19.03
CA ASP A 144 15.20 -9.10 -20.29
C ASP A 144 13.74 -8.78 -20.64
N ILE A 145 13.22 -7.69 -20.09
CA ILE A 145 11.83 -7.21 -20.35
C ILE A 145 11.84 -5.71 -20.59
N ASP A 146 10.95 -5.27 -21.46
CA ASP A 146 10.58 -3.86 -21.59
C ASP A 146 9.45 -3.53 -20.61
N VAL A 147 9.71 -2.63 -19.67
CA VAL A 147 8.73 -2.28 -18.62
C VAL A 147 7.92 -1.06 -19.04
N GLN A 148 6.63 -1.25 -19.25
CA GLN A 148 5.69 -0.19 -19.57
C GLN A 148 4.96 0.27 -18.30
N HIS A 149 5.36 1.43 -17.75
CA HIS A 149 4.70 2.03 -16.60
C HIS A 149 3.38 2.71 -16.97
N HIS A 150 2.41 2.60 -16.06
CA HIS A 150 1.16 3.35 -16.08
C HIS A 150 1.08 4.21 -14.80
N ASP A 151 1.72 5.37 -14.86
CA ASP A 151 1.95 6.27 -13.72
C ASP A 151 0.70 7.07 -13.33
N VAL A 152 -0.31 6.36 -12.81
CA VAL A 152 -1.53 6.95 -12.26
C VAL A 152 -1.37 7.21 -10.78
N GLY A 153 -1.39 8.49 -10.39
CA GLY A 153 -1.33 8.89 -8.98
C GLY A 153 0.00 8.59 -8.31
N VAL A 154 1.12 8.92 -8.97
CA VAL A 154 2.47 8.86 -8.39
C VAL A 154 2.51 9.64 -7.06
N GLY A 155 3.20 9.10 -6.05
CA GLY A 155 3.19 9.59 -4.67
C GLY A 155 2.07 8.98 -3.80
N LYS A 156 1.16 8.20 -4.41
CA LYS A 156 0.07 7.48 -3.74
C LYS A 156 0.34 5.98 -3.62
N HIS A 157 1.52 5.52 -3.99
CA HIS A 157 2.02 4.15 -3.87
C HIS A 157 1.08 3.09 -4.46
N GLY A 158 0.42 3.44 -5.59
CA GLY A 158 -0.52 2.54 -6.24
C GLY A 158 -1.84 2.32 -5.50
N ASP A 159 -2.14 3.11 -4.47
CA ASP A 159 -3.45 3.06 -3.82
C ASP A 159 -4.58 3.27 -4.82
N HIS A 160 -5.68 2.56 -4.62
CA HIS A 160 -6.86 2.60 -5.47
C HIS A 160 -6.61 2.31 -6.96
N VAL A 161 -5.98 1.16 -7.21
CA VAL A 161 -5.84 0.65 -8.57
C VAL A 161 -4.93 1.54 -9.45
N GLY A 162 -3.95 2.19 -8.84
CA GLY A 162 -3.02 3.11 -9.49
C GLY A 162 -2.29 2.51 -10.68
N GLY A 163 -2.83 2.70 -11.88
CA GLY A 163 -2.28 2.21 -13.14
C GLY A 163 -2.60 0.75 -13.48
N GLU A 164 -3.02 -0.10 -12.55
CA GLU A 164 -3.27 -1.53 -12.80
C GLU A 164 -4.34 -1.77 -13.87
N ARG A 165 -5.43 -0.98 -13.87
CA ARG A 165 -6.49 -1.08 -14.88
C ARG A 165 -5.98 -0.66 -16.25
N ASP A 166 -5.10 0.32 -16.34
CA ASP A 166 -4.51 0.75 -17.60
C ASP A 166 -3.48 -0.26 -18.10
N ALA A 167 -2.73 -0.93 -17.21
CA ALA A 167 -1.90 -2.07 -17.54
C ALA A 167 -2.74 -3.24 -18.10
N ALA A 168 -3.89 -3.54 -17.47
CA ALA A 168 -4.83 -4.54 -17.98
C ALA A 168 -5.38 -4.18 -19.37
N ARG A 169 -5.71 -2.90 -19.60
CA ARG A 169 -6.15 -2.41 -20.91
C ARG A 169 -5.04 -2.51 -21.97
N ALA A 170 -3.79 -2.18 -21.62
CA ALA A 170 -2.64 -2.32 -22.52
C ALA A 170 -2.44 -3.78 -22.93
N LEU A 171 -2.58 -4.73 -22.00
CA LEU A 171 -2.56 -6.16 -22.27
C LEU A 171 -3.66 -6.54 -23.29
N MET A 172 -4.89 -6.14 -23.06
CA MET A 172 -6.01 -6.47 -23.94
C MET A 172 -5.94 -5.79 -25.31
N ALA A 173 -5.37 -4.59 -25.39
CA ALA A 173 -5.09 -3.89 -26.64
C ALA A 173 -3.91 -4.48 -27.43
N GLY A 174 -3.11 -5.36 -26.80
CA GLY A 174 -1.92 -5.96 -27.42
C GLY A 174 -0.72 -5.00 -27.49
N THR A 175 -0.72 -3.91 -26.74
CA THR A 175 0.42 -3.00 -26.60
C THR A 175 1.40 -3.46 -25.51
N ALA A 176 1.00 -4.44 -24.71
CA ALA A 176 1.86 -5.18 -23.80
C ALA A 176 1.58 -6.69 -23.92
N ASP A 177 2.58 -7.51 -23.64
CA ASP A 177 2.49 -8.97 -23.68
C ASP A 177 2.00 -9.55 -22.35
N ALA A 178 2.32 -8.86 -21.24
CA ALA A 178 1.88 -9.22 -19.89
C ALA A 178 1.46 -7.98 -19.11
N ALA A 179 0.68 -8.16 -18.03
CA ALA A 179 0.33 -7.11 -17.08
C ALA A 179 0.45 -7.60 -15.65
N CYS A 180 0.92 -6.72 -14.75
CA CYS A 180 1.02 -6.97 -13.32
C CYS A 180 -0.10 -6.27 -12.56
N MET A 181 -0.71 -6.98 -11.61
CA MET A 181 -1.77 -6.44 -10.77
C MET A 181 -1.93 -7.28 -9.49
N ILE A 182 -2.58 -6.71 -8.49
CA ILE A 182 -3.00 -7.48 -7.32
C ILE A 182 -4.08 -8.49 -7.73
N ASP A 183 -4.09 -9.67 -7.12
CA ASP A 183 -5.02 -10.76 -7.46
C ASP A 183 -6.49 -10.34 -7.32
N GLY A 184 -6.82 -9.56 -6.29
CA GLY A 184 -8.15 -8.98 -6.11
C GLY A 184 -8.58 -8.08 -7.27
N ASN A 185 -7.66 -7.30 -7.84
CA ASN A 185 -7.95 -6.46 -9.01
C ASN A 185 -8.07 -7.30 -10.29
N HIS A 186 -7.33 -8.39 -10.43
CA HIS A 186 -7.55 -9.34 -11.54
C HIS A 186 -8.99 -9.88 -11.54
N LEU A 187 -9.52 -10.23 -10.35
CA LEU A 187 -10.92 -10.65 -10.20
C LEU A 187 -11.89 -9.51 -10.50
N LEU A 188 -11.66 -8.32 -9.95
CA LEU A 188 -12.47 -7.14 -10.20
C LEU A 188 -12.55 -6.80 -11.68
N PHE A 189 -11.42 -6.78 -12.37
CA PHE A 189 -11.32 -6.49 -13.80
C PHE A 189 -12.04 -7.54 -14.66
N GLY A 190 -12.10 -8.79 -14.18
CA GLY A 190 -12.93 -9.83 -14.78
C GLY A 190 -14.43 -9.52 -14.64
N VAL A 191 -14.87 -9.09 -13.46
CA VAL A 191 -16.28 -8.77 -13.18
C VAL A 191 -16.74 -7.53 -13.97
N GLU A 192 -15.91 -6.49 -14.04
CA GLU A 192 -16.24 -5.25 -14.77
C GLU A 192 -16.04 -5.34 -16.29
N GLY A 193 -15.44 -6.43 -16.78
CA GLY A 193 -15.23 -6.68 -18.22
C GLY A 193 -13.98 -6.05 -18.82
N THR A 194 -13.10 -5.41 -18.03
CA THR A 194 -11.77 -4.96 -18.50
C THR A 194 -10.92 -6.13 -18.97
N LEU A 195 -11.01 -7.27 -18.26
CA LEU A 195 -10.44 -8.56 -18.63
C LEU A 195 -11.59 -9.56 -18.87
N PRO A 196 -12.08 -9.73 -20.09
CA PRO A 196 -13.19 -10.65 -20.37
C PRO A 196 -12.90 -12.08 -19.89
N ALA A 197 -13.93 -12.78 -19.43
CA ALA A 197 -13.78 -14.14 -18.92
C ALA A 197 -13.07 -15.06 -19.93
N GLY A 198 -12.03 -15.77 -19.48
CA GLY A 198 -11.23 -16.66 -20.33
C GLY A 198 -10.24 -15.96 -21.27
N SER A 199 -10.16 -14.63 -21.26
CA SER A 199 -9.23 -13.87 -22.12
C SER A 199 -7.79 -13.84 -21.59
N THR A 200 -7.57 -14.18 -20.32
CA THR A 200 -6.27 -14.13 -19.69
C THR A 200 -5.88 -15.44 -19.00
N ARG A 201 -4.60 -15.60 -18.76
CA ARG A 201 -3.99 -16.66 -17.98
C ARG A 201 -2.94 -16.07 -17.06
N ILE A 202 -2.88 -16.56 -15.81
CA ILE A 202 -1.82 -16.24 -14.85
C ILE A 202 -0.59 -17.08 -15.20
N VAL A 203 0.57 -16.45 -15.38
CA VAL A 203 1.87 -17.10 -15.63
C VAL A 203 2.82 -17.02 -14.45
N ALA A 204 2.61 -16.08 -13.54
CA ALA A 204 3.32 -15.99 -12.26
C ALA A 204 2.41 -15.42 -11.18
N GLN A 205 2.63 -15.85 -9.94
CA GLN A 205 1.99 -15.31 -8.74
C GLN A 205 3.05 -15.16 -7.66
N THR A 206 3.08 -14.00 -7.01
CA THR A 206 4.03 -13.73 -5.94
C THR A 206 3.70 -14.55 -4.69
N PRO A 207 4.67 -14.84 -3.81
CA PRO A 207 4.36 -15.20 -2.43
C PRO A 207 3.49 -14.14 -1.77
N ALA A 208 2.82 -14.50 -0.67
CA ALA A 208 1.97 -13.57 0.08
C ALA A 208 2.79 -12.42 0.71
N TYR A 209 2.20 -11.23 0.75
CA TYR A 209 2.76 -10.04 1.39
C TYR A 209 1.66 -9.23 2.09
N ASP A 210 2.07 -8.30 2.96
CA ASP A 210 1.15 -7.39 3.65
C ASP A 210 1.13 -6.01 2.99
N HIS A 211 -0.01 -5.32 3.14
CA HIS A 211 -0.24 -4.01 2.52
C HIS A 211 -0.27 -2.89 3.57
N CYS A 212 -1.34 -2.12 3.69
CA CYS A 212 -1.40 -0.94 4.55
C CYS A 212 -1.40 -1.27 6.05
N ASN A 213 -0.88 -0.35 6.86
CA ASN A 213 -0.93 -0.45 8.32
C ASN A 213 -1.03 0.92 8.99
N PHE A 214 -1.54 0.93 10.22
CA PHE A 214 -1.35 2.05 11.12
C PHE A 214 0.06 2.01 11.70
N THR A 215 0.84 3.03 11.38
CA THR A 215 2.19 3.23 11.88
C THR A 215 2.19 4.29 12.97
N VAL A 216 2.67 3.96 14.15
CA VAL A 216 2.85 4.89 15.27
C VAL A 216 4.24 5.49 15.24
N GLY A 217 4.32 6.82 15.31
CA GLY A 217 5.57 7.57 15.36
C GLY A 217 6.28 7.46 16.72
N ALA A 218 7.61 7.64 16.71
CA ALA A 218 8.37 7.72 17.93
C ALA A 218 7.89 8.89 18.82
N GLY A 219 7.69 8.63 20.12
CA GLY A 219 7.24 9.65 21.08
C GLY A 219 5.76 10.02 20.98
N ALA A 220 4.94 9.29 20.21
CA ALA A 220 3.48 9.39 20.30
C ALA A 220 3.00 9.07 21.73
N PRO A 221 1.96 9.77 22.24
CA PRO A 221 1.48 9.56 23.61
C PRO A 221 0.98 8.13 23.83
N ALA A 222 1.71 7.31 24.60
CA ALA A 222 1.44 5.89 24.75
C ALA A 222 -0.02 5.60 25.17
N ALA A 223 -0.55 6.33 26.16
CA ALA A 223 -1.92 6.11 26.65
C ALA A 223 -2.99 6.38 25.58
N LEU A 224 -2.78 7.37 24.69
CA LEU A 224 -3.69 7.65 23.57
C LEU A 224 -3.58 6.57 22.50
N VAL A 225 -2.35 6.14 22.18
CA VAL A 225 -2.09 5.05 21.22
C VAL A 225 -2.71 3.74 21.70
N ASP A 226 -2.51 3.36 22.97
CA ASP A 226 -3.09 2.16 23.54
C ASP A 226 -4.62 2.20 23.49
N ARG A 227 -5.22 3.35 23.82
CA ARG A 227 -6.66 3.55 23.73
C ARG A 227 -7.16 3.44 22.29
N PHE A 228 -6.43 4.05 21.34
CA PHE A 228 -6.73 3.96 19.89
C PHE A 228 -6.73 2.51 19.41
N VAL A 229 -5.67 1.75 19.74
CA VAL A 229 -5.54 0.35 19.31
C VAL A 229 -6.65 -0.52 19.91
N VAL A 230 -6.95 -0.36 21.21
CA VAL A 230 -8.03 -1.10 21.88
C VAL A 230 -9.38 -0.83 21.23
N LEU A 231 -9.69 0.44 20.95
CA LEU A 231 -10.94 0.81 20.28
C LEU A 231 -11.00 0.27 18.87
N LEU A 232 -9.93 0.42 18.08
CA LEU A 232 -9.86 -0.01 16.70
C LEU A 232 -10.03 -1.52 16.57
N LEU A 233 -9.25 -2.31 17.33
CA LEU A 233 -9.33 -3.78 17.32
C LEU A 233 -10.65 -4.30 17.91
N GLY A 234 -11.34 -3.50 18.72
CA GLY A 234 -12.66 -3.81 19.28
C GLY A 234 -13.83 -3.51 18.34
N MET A 235 -13.61 -2.92 17.16
CA MET A 235 -14.66 -2.70 16.17
C MET A 235 -15.18 -4.03 15.63
N SER A 236 -16.50 -4.23 15.67
CA SER A 236 -17.15 -5.45 15.18
C SER A 236 -18.00 -5.15 13.95
N TYR A 237 -17.85 -5.98 12.92
CA TYR A 237 -18.69 -5.91 11.72
C TYR A 237 -20.19 -6.22 12.00
N ASP A 238 -20.46 -6.89 13.13
CA ASP A 238 -21.85 -7.17 13.57
C ASP A 238 -22.51 -5.96 14.22
N ASP A 239 -21.73 -4.94 14.63
CA ASP A 239 -22.26 -3.70 15.17
C ASP A 239 -22.80 -2.82 14.03
N PRO A 240 -24.12 -2.49 14.01
CA PRO A 240 -24.71 -1.67 12.96
C PRO A 240 -24.20 -0.23 12.90
N GLU A 241 -23.64 0.30 13.99
CA GLU A 241 -22.99 1.64 13.99
C GLU A 241 -21.58 1.59 13.37
N VAL A 242 -20.90 0.46 13.47
CA VAL A 242 -19.51 0.26 13.02
C VAL A 242 -19.45 -0.21 11.56
N ARG A 243 -20.35 -1.11 11.17
CA ARG A 243 -20.36 -1.72 9.83
C ARG A 243 -20.22 -0.73 8.68
N PRO A 244 -20.95 0.40 8.63
CA PRO A 244 -20.80 1.36 7.53
C PRO A 244 -19.39 1.95 7.42
N LEU A 245 -18.67 2.13 8.55
CA LEU A 245 -17.30 2.62 8.56
C LEU A 245 -16.35 1.57 7.99
N LEU A 246 -16.54 0.31 8.38
CA LEU A 246 -15.72 -0.80 7.89
C LEU A 246 -15.95 -1.07 6.40
N ASP A 247 -17.22 -0.97 5.93
CA ASP A 247 -17.57 -1.11 4.50
C ASP A 247 -16.92 0.00 3.65
N LEU A 248 -16.92 1.25 4.14
CA LEU A 248 -16.29 2.38 3.45
C LEU A 248 -14.78 2.22 3.32
N GLU A 249 -14.13 1.68 4.36
CA GLU A 249 -12.67 1.45 4.38
C GLU A 249 -12.28 0.08 3.79
N GLY A 250 -13.25 -0.77 3.48
CA GLY A 250 -13.02 -2.02 2.75
C GLY A 250 -12.49 -3.17 3.59
N LEU A 251 -12.95 -3.31 4.85
CA LEU A 251 -12.55 -4.39 5.74
C LEU A 251 -13.76 -4.97 6.50
N LYS A 252 -13.56 -6.12 7.13
CA LYS A 252 -14.51 -6.71 8.09
C LYS A 252 -13.97 -6.71 9.51
N ALA A 253 -12.64 -6.73 9.67
CA ALA A 253 -12.01 -6.71 10.98
C ALA A 253 -10.64 -6.03 10.93
N TRP A 254 -10.34 -5.23 11.94
CA TRP A 254 -8.98 -4.81 12.21
C TRP A 254 -8.18 -5.95 12.83
N ARG A 255 -6.92 -6.09 12.42
CA ARG A 255 -5.95 -7.06 12.93
C ARG A 255 -4.80 -6.34 13.62
N GLU A 256 -4.13 -7.04 14.54
CA GLU A 256 -2.87 -6.52 15.09
C GLU A 256 -1.85 -6.29 13.97
N GLY A 257 -1.10 -5.19 14.08
CA GLY A 257 -0.05 -4.86 13.14
C GLY A 257 1.09 -5.86 13.20
N ARG A 258 1.55 -6.30 12.03
CA ARG A 258 2.72 -7.18 11.88
C ARG A 258 3.68 -6.62 10.85
N THR A 259 4.93 -7.08 10.87
CA THR A 259 5.97 -6.58 9.97
C THR A 259 6.60 -7.68 9.10
N SER A 260 6.25 -8.94 9.33
CA SER A 260 6.80 -10.09 8.61
C SER A 260 6.46 -10.11 7.12
N GLY A 261 5.31 -9.56 6.73
CA GLY A 261 4.83 -9.55 5.34
C GLY A 261 5.48 -8.52 4.43
N TYR A 262 6.38 -7.66 4.92
CA TYR A 262 7.02 -6.62 4.09
C TYR A 262 8.39 -7.03 3.52
N ALA A 263 8.88 -8.23 3.80
CA ALA A 263 10.22 -8.67 3.41
C ALA A 263 10.43 -8.69 1.88
N GLN A 264 9.40 -9.05 1.10
CA GLN A 264 9.46 -9.03 -0.36
C GLN A 264 9.63 -7.61 -0.89
N LEU A 265 8.81 -6.66 -0.40
CA LEU A 265 8.89 -5.27 -0.79
C LEU A 265 10.24 -4.66 -0.37
N ALA A 266 10.73 -4.98 0.83
CA ALA A 266 12.04 -4.49 1.29
C ALA A 266 13.16 -4.89 0.31
N ARG A 267 13.17 -6.15 -0.14
CA ARG A 267 14.13 -6.62 -1.16
C ARG A 267 13.94 -5.90 -2.49
N ALA A 268 12.70 -5.77 -2.97
CA ALA A 268 12.39 -5.08 -4.22
C ALA A 268 12.88 -3.62 -4.21
N VAL A 269 12.66 -2.91 -3.09
CA VAL A 269 13.11 -1.53 -2.86
C VAL A 269 14.64 -1.43 -2.88
N GLU A 270 15.34 -2.40 -2.28
CA GLU A 270 16.82 -2.45 -2.29
C GLU A 270 17.36 -2.76 -3.69
N GLU A 271 16.77 -3.71 -4.40
CA GLU A 271 17.20 -4.11 -5.74
C GLU A 271 17.15 -2.95 -6.75
N VAL A 272 16.13 -2.09 -6.66
CA VAL A 272 15.97 -0.95 -7.57
C VAL A 272 16.54 0.35 -7.01
N GLY A 273 17.02 0.35 -5.77
CA GLY A 273 17.53 1.56 -5.11
C GLY A 273 16.46 2.63 -4.93
N PHE A 274 15.22 2.25 -4.57
CA PHE A 274 14.10 3.19 -4.47
C PHE A 274 14.28 4.19 -3.33
N TYR A 275 14.75 3.70 -2.17
CA TYR A 275 15.14 4.52 -1.01
C TYR A 275 16.55 4.12 -0.56
N ASP A 276 17.34 5.11 -0.11
CA ASP A 276 18.57 4.83 0.60
C ASP A 276 18.34 4.29 2.03
N GLY A 277 19.41 3.93 2.74
CA GLY A 277 19.35 3.42 4.12
C GLY A 277 18.76 4.41 5.13
N ALA A 278 18.72 5.70 4.83
CA ALA A 278 18.12 6.75 5.65
C ALA A 278 16.66 7.06 5.27
N GLY A 279 16.12 6.42 4.23
CA GLY A 279 14.77 6.63 3.73
C GLY A 279 14.63 7.83 2.79
N ASN A 280 15.72 8.35 2.25
CA ASN A 280 15.64 9.35 1.19
C ASN A 280 15.25 8.67 -0.13
N VAL A 281 14.45 9.36 -0.93
CA VAL A 281 14.10 8.92 -2.28
C VAL A 281 15.36 8.97 -3.16
N THR A 282 15.67 7.85 -3.82
CA THR A 282 16.82 7.72 -4.73
C THR A 282 16.41 7.16 -6.10
N ALA A 283 15.14 6.79 -6.26
CA ALA A 283 14.62 6.28 -7.53
C ALA A 283 14.60 7.38 -8.60
N ASP A 284 15.28 7.14 -9.72
CA ASP A 284 15.24 8.01 -10.88
C ASP A 284 13.81 8.11 -11.46
N GLY A 285 13.39 9.33 -11.82
CA GLY A 285 12.06 9.57 -12.40
C GLY A 285 10.90 9.54 -11.42
N TYR A 286 11.12 9.28 -10.14
CA TYR A 286 10.06 9.35 -9.12
C TYR A 286 9.93 10.76 -8.54
N HIS A 287 8.81 11.41 -8.82
CA HIS A 287 8.50 12.79 -8.38
C HIS A 287 7.09 12.81 -7.76
N PRO A 288 6.95 12.56 -6.44
CA PRO A 288 5.67 12.47 -5.73
C PRO A 288 4.95 13.80 -5.53
#